data_c614dd6e1cfb2cc66aac302f25d952bb
#
_entry.id   c614dd6e1cfb2cc66aac302f25d952bb
#
_cell.length_a   1.000
_cell.length_b   1.000
_cell.length_c   1.000
_cell.angle_alpha   90.00
_cell.angle_beta   90.00
_cell.angle_gamma   90.00
#
_symmetry.space_group_name_H-M   'P 1'
#
loop_
_entity.id
_entity.type
_entity.pdbx_description
1 polymer ?
#
loop_
_entity_poly.entity_id
_entity_poly.type
_entity_poly.pdbx_seq_one_letter_code
_entity_poly.pdbx_strand_id
1 'polypeptide(L)'
;ISELIESVSLEGYEHLRPHELSGGMQQRAALCQALIHEPKTLLLDEPLGKLDAMTRENIRKDLQNLWMNEKPTVLMVTHSIEEAVQMSSKVCVITPRPGLIDKIIEIKLPWPRDLEVKRSQEFADYMAEIQEVFQGYGVI
;
A
#
# COMPACT_ATOMS: atom_id res chain seq x y z
N ILE A 1 -5.00 -7.14 -20.67
CA ILE A 1 -5.45 -5.76 -20.30
C ILE A 1 -6.83 -5.84 -19.67
N SER A 2 -7.82 -6.53 -20.26
CA SER A 2 -9.17 -6.66 -19.71
C SER A 2 -9.18 -7.23 -18.29
N GLU A 3 -8.43 -8.29 -18.05
CA GLU A 3 -8.28 -8.91 -16.72
C GLU A 3 -7.69 -7.94 -15.70
N LEU A 4 -6.76 -7.07 -16.11
CA LEU A 4 -6.18 -6.05 -15.23
C LEU A 4 -7.18 -4.94 -14.89
N ILE A 5 -8.00 -4.52 -15.85
CA ILE A 5 -9.08 -3.54 -15.63
C ILE A 5 -10.13 -4.10 -14.67
N GLU A 6 -10.49 -5.37 -14.84
CA GLU A 6 -11.40 -6.10 -13.95
C GLU A 6 -10.82 -6.20 -12.53
N SER A 7 -9.53 -6.55 -12.39
CA SER A 7 -8.89 -6.71 -11.08
C SER A 7 -8.86 -5.44 -10.25
N VAL A 8 -8.94 -4.27 -10.88
CA VAL A 8 -9.02 -2.96 -10.21
C VAL A 8 -10.40 -2.32 -10.26
N SER A 9 -11.43 -3.07 -10.68
CA SER A 9 -12.83 -2.61 -10.73
C SER A 9 -13.01 -1.32 -11.56
N LEU A 10 -12.45 -1.29 -12.76
CA LEU A 10 -12.60 -0.19 -13.73
C LEU A 10 -13.41 -0.61 -14.99
N GLU A 11 -14.07 -1.75 -14.95
CA GLU A 11 -14.93 -2.20 -16.04
C GLU A 11 -16.02 -1.19 -16.36
N GLY A 12 -16.23 -0.95 -17.64
CA GLY A 12 -17.21 0.00 -18.17
C GLY A 12 -16.76 1.45 -18.15
N TYR A 13 -15.57 1.74 -17.63
CA TYR A 13 -14.99 3.10 -17.58
C TYR A 13 -13.81 3.30 -18.53
N GLU A 14 -13.49 2.32 -19.38
CA GLU A 14 -12.33 2.30 -20.27
C GLU A 14 -12.34 3.43 -21.29
N HIS A 15 -13.52 3.96 -21.62
CA HIS A 15 -13.72 5.03 -22.60
C HIS A 15 -13.60 6.43 -21.99
N LEU A 16 -13.54 6.53 -20.66
CA LEU A 16 -13.47 7.83 -19.97
C LEU A 16 -12.05 8.39 -19.98
N ARG A 17 -11.96 9.70 -20.04
CA ARG A 17 -10.70 10.44 -19.93
C ARG A 17 -10.32 10.63 -18.46
N PRO A 18 -9.02 10.82 -18.15
CA PRO A 18 -8.56 10.96 -16.75
C PRO A 18 -9.33 12.02 -15.93
N HIS A 19 -9.71 13.13 -16.52
CA HIS A 19 -10.47 14.18 -15.83
C HIS A 19 -11.96 13.86 -15.57
N GLU A 20 -12.46 12.81 -16.19
CA GLU A 20 -13.84 12.30 -15.98
C GLU A 20 -13.89 11.23 -14.91
N LEU A 21 -12.72 10.75 -14.44
CA LEU A 21 -12.59 9.75 -13.41
C LEU A 21 -12.56 10.38 -12.01
N SER A 22 -13.15 9.72 -11.03
CA SER A 22 -12.96 10.08 -9.62
C SER A 22 -11.49 9.91 -9.21
N GLY A 23 -11.06 10.53 -8.10
CA GLY A 23 -9.68 10.38 -7.60
C GLY A 23 -9.28 8.92 -7.37
N GLY A 24 -10.18 8.10 -6.83
CA GLY A 24 -9.95 6.67 -6.66
C GLY A 24 -9.84 5.91 -7.98
N MET A 25 -10.66 6.25 -8.97
CA MET A 25 -10.58 5.65 -10.31
C MET A 25 -9.28 6.05 -11.02
N GLN A 26 -8.84 7.29 -10.89
CA GLN A 26 -7.54 7.74 -11.41
C GLN A 26 -6.38 6.95 -10.79
N GLN A 27 -6.44 6.72 -9.47
CA GLN A 27 -5.44 5.92 -8.76
C GLN A 27 -5.40 4.47 -9.28
N ARG A 28 -6.57 3.84 -9.45
CA ARG A 28 -6.68 2.49 -10.02
C ARG A 28 -6.18 2.43 -11.46
N ALA A 29 -6.49 3.43 -12.28
CA ALA A 29 -5.98 3.54 -13.64
C ALA A 29 -4.45 3.68 -13.67
N ALA A 30 -3.88 4.47 -12.75
CA ALA A 30 -2.43 4.59 -12.60
C ALA A 30 -1.77 3.25 -12.19
N LEU A 31 -2.42 2.47 -11.33
CA LEU A 31 -1.98 1.11 -10.99
C LEU A 31 -2.00 0.20 -12.22
N CYS A 32 -3.09 0.20 -13.01
CA CYS A 32 -3.14 -0.54 -14.26
C CYS A 32 -1.99 -0.18 -15.19
N GLN A 33 -1.71 1.12 -15.36
CA GLN A 33 -0.61 1.59 -16.19
C GLN A 33 0.75 1.09 -15.69
N ALA A 34 0.96 1.08 -14.38
CA ALA A 34 2.20 0.58 -13.78
C ALA A 34 2.39 -0.93 -13.98
N LEU A 35 1.30 -1.69 -14.06
CA LEU A 35 1.30 -3.15 -14.07
C LEU A 35 1.20 -3.76 -15.46
N ILE A 36 0.75 -3.00 -16.48
CA ILE A 36 0.49 -3.50 -17.84
C ILE A 36 1.71 -4.19 -18.48
N HIS A 37 2.92 -3.84 -18.06
CA HIS A 37 4.18 -4.39 -18.54
C HIS A 37 4.75 -5.49 -17.64
N GLU A 38 3.98 -6.00 -16.68
CA GLU A 38 4.40 -7.03 -15.72
C GLU A 38 5.78 -6.72 -15.10
N PRO A 39 5.93 -5.54 -14.45
CA PRO A 39 7.23 -5.11 -13.95
C PRO A 39 7.70 -6.02 -12.81
N LYS A 40 8.99 -6.36 -12.82
CA LYS A 40 9.62 -7.09 -11.69
C LYS A 40 9.75 -6.24 -10.43
N THR A 41 9.74 -4.92 -10.58
CA THR A 41 9.85 -3.95 -9.48
C THR A 41 8.82 -2.85 -9.65
N LEU A 42 8.06 -2.58 -8.61
CA LEU A 42 7.02 -1.56 -8.55
C LEU A 42 7.37 -0.52 -7.48
N LEU A 43 7.37 0.75 -7.86
CA LEU A 43 7.59 1.87 -6.95
C LEU A 43 6.28 2.61 -6.72
N LEU A 44 5.84 2.70 -5.47
CA LEU A 44 4.59 3.34 -5.06
C LEU A 44 4.90 4.48 -4.09
N ASP A 45 4.58 5.70 -4.47
CA ASP A 45 4.74 6.88 -3.64
C ASP A 45 3.37 7.36 -3.14
N GLU A 46 3.13 7.19 -1.85
CA GLU A 46 1.86 7.49 -1.16
C GLU A 46 0.60 7.01 -1.94
N PRO A 47 0.54 5.73 -2.36
CA PRO A 47 -0.48 5.26 -3.30
C PRO A 47 -1.91 5.38 -2.77
N LEU A 48 -2.10 5.57 -1.47
CA LEU A 48 -3.41 5.58 -0.83
C LEU A 48 -3.74 6.92 -0.13
N GLY A 49 -2.81 7.88 -0.14
CA GLY A 49 -2.89 9.10 0.67
C GLY A 49 -4.09 10.02 0.37
N LYS A 50 -4.55 10.07 -0.89
CA LYS A 50 -5.62 10.99 -1.33
C LYS A 50 -7.00 10.35 -1.42
N LEU A 51 -7.17 9.14 -0.89
CA LEU A 51 -8.38 8.36 -1.04
C LEU A 51 -9.25 8.43 0.22
N ASP A 52 -10.57 8.39 0.02
CA ASP A 52 -11.50 8.14 1.12
C ASP A 52 -11.32 6.73 1.71
N ALA A 53 -11.83 6.52 2.92
CA ALA A 53 -11.58 5.29 3.68
C ALA A 53 -12.08 4.01 2.96
N MET A 54 -13.23 4.07 2.29
CA MET A 54 -13.80 2.91 1.59
C MET A 54 -12.99 2.56 0.34
N THR A 55 -12.67 3.56 -0.46
CA THR A 55 -11.85 3.40 -1.67
C THR A 55 -10.44 2.91 -1.31
N ARG A 56 -9.85 3.44 -0.23
CA ARG A 56 -8.55 3.01 0.28
C ARG A 56 -8.53 1.53 0.63
N GLU A 57 -9.54 1.04 1.35
CA GLU A 57 -9.62 -0.37 1.75
C GLU A 57 -9.78 -1.30 0.53
N ASN A 58 -10.56 -0.90 -0.46
CA ASN A 58 -10.71 -1.67 -1.70
C ASN A 58 -9.38 -1.77 -2.46
N ILE A 59 -8.70 -0.64 -2.65
CA ILE A 59 -7.39 -0.63 -3.34
C ILE A 59 -6.32 -1.42 -2.56
N ARG A 60 -6.34 -1.40 -1.23
CA ARG A 60 -5.44 -2.26 -0.42
C ARG A 60 -5.66 -3.74 -0.73
N LYS A 61 -6.91 -4.19 -0.81
CA LYS A 61 -7.25 -5.57 -1.16
C LYS A 61 -6.78 -5.92 -2.57
N ASP A 62 -7.04 -5.03 -3.53
CA ASP A 62 -6.64 -5.21 -4.92
C ASP A 62 -5.11 -5.34 -5.04
N LEU A 63 -4.36 -4.46 -4.36
CA LEU A 63 -2.90 -4.52 -4.31
C LEU A 63 -2.36 -5.79 -3.65
N GLN A 64 -2.97 -6.24 -2.56
CA GLN A 64 -2.57 -7.48 -1.90
C GLN A 64 -2.83 -8.70 -2.80
N ASN A 65 -4.02 -8.77 -3.44
CA ASN A 65 -4.36 -9.84 -4.36
C ASN A 65 -3.39 -9.89 -5.54
N LEU A 66 -3.11 -8.74 -6.11
CA LEU A 66 -2.15 -8.61 -7.20
C LEU A 66 -0.76 -9.07 -6.76
N TRP A 67 -0.27 -8.60 -5.61
CA TRP A 67 1.03 -9.03 -5.11
C TRP A 67 1.08 -10.53 -4.83
N MET A 68 0.02 -11.13 -4.29
CA MET A 68 -0.03 -12.58 -4.03
C MET A 68 0.03 -13.40 -5.34
N ASN A 69 -0.52 -12.88 -6.43
CA ASN A 69 -0.53 -13.57 -7.73
C ASN A 69 0.79 -13.40 -8.48
N GLU A 70 1.27 -12.17 -8.62
CA GLU A 70 2.40 -11.80 -9.50
C GLU A 70 3.75 -11.73 -8.76
N LYS A 71 3.72 -11.48 -7.44
CA LYS A 71 4.89 -11.36 -6.55
C LYS A 71 5.99 -10.43 -7.07
N PRO A 72 5.70 -9.24 -7.58
CA PRO A 72 6.73 -8.27 -7.91
C PRO A 72 7.45 -7.80 -6.65
N THR A 73 8.66 -7.29 -6.78
CA THR A 73 9.30 -6.54 -5.70
C THR A 73 8.63 -5.17 -5.62
N VAL A 74 8.05 -4.84 -4.45
CA VAL A 74 7.37 -3.56 -4.25
C VAL A 74 8.12 -2.72 -3.24
N LEU A 75 8.46 -1.48 -3.61
CA LEU A 75 8.90 -0.44 -2.70
C LEU A 75 7.79 0.60 -2.58
N MET A 76 7.22 0.73 -1.38
CA MET A 76 6.15 1.67 -1.10
C MET A 76 6.62 2.72 -0.09
N VAL A 77 6.39 3.99 -0.39
CA VAL A 77 6.54 5.09 0.56
C VAL A 77 5.17 5.47 1.09
N THR A 78 5.02 5.54 2.40
CA THR A 78 3.79 5.97 3.08
C THR A 78 4.13 6.65 4.41
N HIS A 79 3.27 7.57 4.83
CA HIS A 79 3.29 8.16 6.17
C HIS A 79 2.33 7.45 7.14
N SER A 80 1.61 6.44 6.68
CA SER A 80 0.67 5.66 7.49
C SER A 80 1.35 4.40 8.03
N ILE A 81 1.53 4.34 9.36
CA ILE A 81 2.08 3.15 10.04
C ILE A 81 1.20 1.93 9.77
N GLU A 82 -0.12 2.10 9.79
CA GLU A 82 -1.07 1.03 9.49
C GLU A 82 -0.85 0.46 8.09
N GLU A 83 -0.69 1.31 7.08
CA GLU A 83 -0.40 0.89 5.71
C GLU A 83 0.94 0.15 5.62
N ALA A 84 1.98 0.68 6.28
CA ALA A 84 3.29 0.05 6.30
C ALA A 84 3.22 -1.37 6.87
N VAL A 85 2.53 -1.56 8.01
CA VAL A 85 2.37 -2.90 8.61
C VAL A 85 1.48 -3.79 7.76
N GLN A 86 0.38 -3.26 7.20
CA GLN A 86 -0.58 -4.06 6.43
C GLN A 86 -0.04 -4.50 5.07
N MET A 87 0.79 -3.68 4.41
CA MET A 87 1.12 -3.84 2.99
C MET A 87 2.56 -4.29 2.72
N SER A 88 3.40 -4.46 3.75
CA SER A 88 4.81 -4.79 3.51
C SER A 88 5.30 -6.00 4.30
N SER A 89 6.30 -6.71 3.77
CA SER A 89 7.04 -7.75 4.50
C SER A 89 8.19 -7.17 5.33
N LYS A 90 8.63 -5.95 5.01
CA LYS A 90 9.66 -5.21 5.75
C LYS A 90 9.30 -3.73 5.78
N VAL A 91 9.40 -3.13 6.94
CA VAL A 91 9.23 -1.68 7.14
C VAL A 91 10.59 -1.06 7.44
N CYS A 92 11.01 -0.11 6.61
CA CYS A 92 12.19 0.71 6.86
C CYS A 92 11.74 2.04 7.47
N VAL A 93 12.06 2.28 8.72
CA VAL A 93 11.78 3.55 9.40
C VAL A 93 12.88 4.54 9.09
N ILE A 94 12.51 5.71 8.58
CA ILE A 94 13.44 6.77 8.18
C ILE A 94 13.38 7.91 9.17
N THR A 95 14.54 8.39 9.64
CA THR A 95 14.64 9.51 10.57
C THR A 95 14.17 10.84 9.96
N PRO A 96 13.82 11.86 10.79
CA PRO A 96 13.78 13.23 10.32
C PRO A 96 15.12 13.66 9.71
N ARG A 97 15.16 14.84 9.11
CA ARG A 97 16.37 15.32 8.41
C ARG A 97 17.65 15.26 9.27
N PRO A 98 18.76 14.74 8.71
CA PRO A 98 18.89 14.09 7.40
C PRO A 98 18.24 12.70 7.42
N GLY A 99 17.48 12.33 6.36
CA GLY A 99 16.79 11.06 6.27
C GLY A 99 17.76 9.88 6.23
N LEU A 100 17.86 9.14 7.33
CA LEU A 100 18.67 7.93 7.46
C LEU A 100 17.74 6.75 7.81
N ILE A 101 18.10 5.55 7.40
CA ILE A 101 17.40 4.35 7.87
C ILE A 101 17.79 4.14 9.34
N ASP A 102 16.82 4.25 10.23
CA ASP A 102 17.01 4.01 11.65
C ASP A 102 16.80 2.54 12.01
N LYS A 103 15.68 1.98 11.58
CA LYS A 103 15.29 0.62 11.92
C LYS A 103 14.66 -0.09 10.72
N ILE A 104 14.94 -1.37 10.58
CA ILE A 104 14.26 -2.26 9.63
C ILE A 104 13.52 -3.30 10.46
N ILE A 105 12.20 -3.37 10.29
CA ILE A 105 11.29 -4.27 11.00
C ILE A 105 10.74 -5.29 10.02
N GLU A 106 10.94 -6.57 10.27
CA GLU A 106 10.32 -7.65 9.49
C GLU A 106 8.91 -7.92 9.98
N ILE A 107 7.94 -7.84 9.07
CA ILE A 107 6.52 -8.09 9.38
C ILE A 107 6.17 -9.53 9.01
N LYS A 108 6.02 -10.40 10.00
CA LYS A 108 5.77 -11.83 9.83
C LYS A 108 4.29 -12.22 9.87
N LEU A 109 3.40 -11.24 9.72
CA LEU A 109 1.96 -11.48 9.66
C LEU A 109 1.59 -12.27 8.39
N PRO A 110 0.60 -13.20 8.48
CA PRO A 110 0.16 -13.96 7.32
C PRO A 110 -0.50 -13.07 6.25
N TRP A 111 -0.55 -13.55 5.02
CA TRP A 111 -1.27 -12.94 3.91
C TRP A 111 -2.55 -13.76 3.59
N PRO A 112 -3.65 -13.15 3.13
CA PRO A 112 -3.89 -11.72 3.06
C PRO A 112 -4.05 -11.08 4.44
N ARG A 113 -3.66 -9.81 4.58
CA ARG A 113 -3.83 -9.06 5.84
C ARG A 113 -5.15 -8.30 5.82
N ASP A 114 -6.20 -9.04 6.06
CA ASP A 114 -7.59 -8.57 6.14
C ASP A 114 -7.94 -7.98 7.51
N LEU A 115 -9.23 -7.81 7.77
CA LEU A 115 -9.73 -7.27 9.04
C LEU A 115 -9.44 -8.17 10.25
N GLU A 116 -9.33 -9.48 10.06
CA GLU A 116 -9.00 -10.41 11.14
C GLU A 116 -7.56 -10.21 11.58
N VAL A 117 -6.63 -10.20 10.63
CA VAL A 117 -5.21 -9.94 10.88
C VAL A 117 -5.02 -8.55 11.50
N LYS A 118 -5.72 -7.53 11.01
CA LYS A 118 -5.66 -6.15 11.55
C LYS A 118 -6.13 -6.05 13.01
N ARG A 119 -7.00 -6.95 13.47
CA ARG A 119 -7.50 -7.00 14.85
C ARG A 119 -6.62 -7.84 15.78
N SER A 120 -5.62 -8.51 15.25
CA SER A 120 -4.73 -9.35 16.05
C SER A 120 -3.84 -8.51 16.97
N GLN A 121 -3.44 -9.09 18.09
CA GLN A 121 -2.48 -8.47 19.01
C GLN A 121 -1.13 -8.27 18.31
N GLU A 122 -0.70 -9.20 17.48
CA GLU A 122 0.55 -9.12 16.72
C GLU A 122 0.58 -7.90 15.79
N PHE A 123 -0.54 -7.57 15.14
CA PHE A 123 -0.63 -6.35 14.31
C PHE A 123 -0.48 -5.09 15.17
N ALA A 124 -1.14 -5.05 16.32
CA ALA A 124 -1.03 -3.94 17.27
C ALA A 124 0.40 -3.78 17.82
N ASP A 125 1.09 -4.89 18.07
CA ASP A 125 2.48 -4.89 18.57
C ASP A 125 3.43 -4.29 17.52
N TYR A 126 3.29 -4.64 16.22
CA TYR A 126 4.07 -4.00 15.15
C TYR A 126 3.77 -2.51 15.02
N MET A 127 2.50 -2.12 15.14
CA MET A 127 2.12 -0.70 15.14
C MET A 127 2.80 0.07 16.28
N ALA A 128 2.77 -0.50 17.50
CA ALA A 128 3.39 0.09 18.69
C ALA A 128 4.91 0.20 18.53
N GLU A 129 5.57 -0.85 18.04
CA GLU A 129 7.02 -0.86 17.79
C GLU A 129 7.46 0.27 16.86
N ILE A 130 6.70 0.52 15.77
CA ILE A 130 7.01 1.61 14.85
C ILE A 130 6.73 2.98 15.49
N GLN A 131 5.62 3.10 16.25
CA GLN A 131 5.27 4.34 16.96
C GLN A 131 6.34 4.73 17.99
N GLU A 132 6.89 3.78 18.73
CA GLU A 132 7.97 4.03 19.71
C GLU A 132 9.20 4.65 19.04
N VAL A 133 9.56 4.20 17.84
CA VAL A 133 10.67 4.80 17.08
C VAL A 133 10.36 6.28 16.77
N PHE A 134 9.15 6.60 16.30
CA PHE A 134 8.77 7.99 15.99
C PHE A 134 8.67 8.88 17.24
N GLN A 135 8.19 8.34 18.38
CA GLN A 135 8.18 9.05 19.65
C GLN A 135 9.60 9.42 20.09
N GLY A 136 10.57 8.55 19.90
CA GLY A 136 11.98 8.82 20.17
C GLY A 136 12.54 10.04 19.42
N TYR A 137 11.92 10.40 18.28
CA TYR A 137 12.26 11.59 17.49
C TYR A 137 11.33 12.79 17.72
N GLY A 138 10.35 12.68 18.61
CA GLY A 138 9.38 13.75 18.87
C GLY A 138 8.47 14.07 17.65
N VAL A 139 8.20 13.07 16.81
CA VAL A 139 7.35 13.23 15.60
C VAL A 139 5.88 13.02 15.92
N ILE A 140 5.57 12.17 16.92
CA ILE A 140 4.22 11.87 17.42
C ILE A 140 4.24 11.80 18.95
#